data_965398ae80cb653b39a7d1b52db2f59e
#
_entry.id   965398ae80cb653b39a7d1b52db2f59e
#
_cell.length_a   1.000
_cell.length_b   1.000
_cell.length_c   1.000
_cell.angle_alpha   90.00
_cell.angle_beta   90.00
_cell.angle_gamma   90.00
#
_symmetry.space_group_name_H-M   'P 1'
#
loop_
_entity.id
_entity.type
_entity.pdbx_description
1 polymer ?
#
loop_
_entity_poly.entity_id
_entity_poly.type
_entity_poly.pdbx_seq_one_letter_code
_entity_poly.pdbx_strand_id
1 'polypeptide(L)'
;MIRKIIHIDEEKCNGCGACVTACHEGAIGLVNGKAKLMRDDYCDGFGDCLPGCPTGAITFTEREAAAYDEQAVLENKQKKAAAAQQQAQPAAPAFHGCPGSMMKQFQREQTAPAAAAVPMQSQLAQWPCQIKLVPVNAPYFDGAKLLIAADCTAYAYANIHEEFMRGHVTIIGCPKLDAVDYSEKLTEIIRNNDIKSVTVLRMEVPCCGGLEHAAITALKNSGKFIPWNVVTFSTDGRILDR
;
A
#
# COMPACT_ATOMS: atom_id res chain seq x y z
N MET A 1 -6.44 33.50 26.79
CA MET A 1 -6.38 34.55 25.76
C MET A 1 -7.14 34.12 24.53
N ILE A 2 -7.73 35.09 23.81
CA ILE A 2 -8.39 34.76 22.53
C ILE A 2 -7.30 34.46 21.50
N ARG A 3 -7.40 33.29 20.87
CA ARG A 3 -6.48 32.87 19.82
C ARG A 3 -7.14 31.91 18.82
N LYS A 4 -6.55 31.81 17.65
CA LYS A 4 -6.94 30.88 16.61
C LYS A 4 -6.53 29.45 17.00
N ILE A 5 -7.49 28.53 17.00
CA ILE A 5 -7.29 27.14 17.37
C ILE A 5 -8.16 26.27 16.48
N ILE A 6 -7.83 25.00 16.30
CA ILE A 6 -8.66 24.08 15.53
C ILE A 6 -9.95 23.73 16.29
N HIS A 7 -11.02 23.55 15.53
CA HIS A 7 -12.29 22.97 15.96
C HIS A 7 -12.58 21.74 15.11
N ILE A 8 -13.00 20.66 15.74
CA ILE A 8 -13.31 19.40 15.05
C ILE A 8 -14.80 19.11 15.23
N ASP A 9 -15.52 19.07 14.11
CA ASP A 9 -16.92 18.70 14.03
C ASP A 9 -17.04 17.16 14.13
N GLU A 10 -17.48 16.67 15.27
CA GLU A 10 -17.60 15.23 15.53
C GLU A 10 -18.65 14.54 14.64
N GLU A 11 -19.67 15.25 14.16
CA GLU A 11 -20.71 14.69 13.29
C GLU A 11 -20.14 14.41 11.90
N LYS A 12 -19.30 15.31 11.39
CA LYS A 12 -18.61 15.14 10.09
C LYS A 12 -17.41 14.21 10.17
N CYS A 13 -16.84 13.99 11.35
CA CYS A 13 -15.68 13.16 11.53
C CYS A 13 -16.01 11.67 11.31
N ASN A 14 -15.31 11.01 10.40
CA ASN A 14 -15.43 9.57 10.14
C ASN A 14 -14.43 8.70 10.92
N GLY A 15 -13.58 9.31 11.78
CA GLY A 15 -12.61 8.57 12.60
C GLY A 15 -11.38 8.04 11.87
N CYS A 16 -11.07 8.52 10.66
CA CYS A 16 -9.96 8.00 9.85
C CYS A 16 -8.55 8.20 10.46
N GLY A 17 -8.39 9.08 11.45
CA GLY A 17 -7.14 9.33 12.16
C GLY A 17 -6.09 10.16 11.41
N ALA A 18 -6.34 10.57 10.17
CA ALA A 18 -5.39 11.32 9.35
C ALA A 18 -4.90 12.61 10.05
N CYS A 19 -5.79 13.32 10.72
CA CYS A 19 -5.46 14.53 11.49
C CYS A 19 -4.59 14.26 12.72
N VAL A 20 -4.72 13.08 13.34
CA VAL A 20 -3.87 12.67 14.46
C VAL A 20 -2.43 12.48 14.01
N THR A 21 -2.24 11.89 12.82
CA THR A 21 -0.91 11.69 12.22
C THR A 21 -0.32 13.01 11.71
N ALA A 22 -1.15 13.90 11.16
CA ALA A 22 -0.71 15.20 10.63
C ALA A 22 -0.43 16.25 11.73
N CYS A 23 -0.90 16.04 12.96
CA CYS A 23 -0.64 16.96 14.07
C CYS A 23 0.76 16.71 14.65
N HIS A 24 1.72 17.54 14.27
CA HIS A 24 3.10 17.44 14.75
C HIS A 24 3.22 17.62 16.27
N GLU A 25 2.31 18.39 16.88
CA GLU A 25 2.31 18.67 18.31
C GLU A 25 1.61 17.61 19.15
N GLY A 26 0.91 16.66 18.49
CA GLY A 26 0.17 15.60 19.17
C GLY A 26 -1.02 16.11 19.98
N ALA A 27 -1.60 17.25 19.59
CA ALA A 27 -2.75 17.88 20.21
C ALA A 27 -4.06 17.16 19.94
N ILE A 28 -4.14 16.35 18.85
CA ILE A 28 -5.33 15.62 18.43
C ILE A 28 -5.23 14.16 18.84
N GLY A 29 -6.33 13.61 19.36
CA GLY A 29 -6.48 12.19 19.68
C GLY A 29 -7.79 11.62 19.16
N LEU A 30 -7.90 10.29 19.12
CA LEU A 30 -9.17 9.61 18.85
C LEU A 30 -9.83 9.20 20.15
N VAL A 31 -11.08 9.63 20.34
CA VAL A 31 -11.92 9.28 21.48
C VAL A 31 -13.22 8.71 20.93
N ASN A 32 -13.56 7.48 21.29
CA ASN A 32 -14.74 6.77 20.80
C ASN A 32 -14.86 6.76 19.25
N GLY A 33 -13.71 6.63 18.56
CA GLY A 33 -13.67 6.60 17.09
C GLY A 33 -13.83 7.96 16.41
N LYS A 34 -13.81 9.07 17.16
CA LYS A 34 -13.88 10.44 16.63
C LYS A 34 -12.64 11.23 17.04
N ALA A 35 -12.16 12.07 16.13
CA ALA A 35 -11.03 12.95 16.44
C ALA A 35 -11.47 14.08 17.39
N LYS A 36 -10.66 14.37 18.39
CA LYS A 36 -10.86 15.46 19.34
C LYS A 36 -9.56 16.20 19.61
N LEU A 37 -9.67 17.50 19.86
CA LEU A 37 -8.58 18.28 20.41
C LEU A 37 -8.44 17.92 21.88
N MET A 38 -7.34 17.31 22.27
CA MET A 38 -7.14 16.77 23.62
C MET A 38 -6.72 17.87 24.61
N ARG A 39 -5.94 18.81 24.13
CA ARG A 39 -5.46 19.96 24.94
C ARG A 39 -5.30 21.18 24.04
N ASP A 40 -5.80 22.32 24.52
CA ASP A 40 -5.71 23.58 23.77
C ASP A 40 -4.29 24.11 23.69
N ASP A 41 -3.52 23.99 24.77
CA ASP A 41 -2.14 24.43 24.89
C ASP A 41 -1.13 23.64 24.02
N TYR A 42 -1.55 22.51 23.46
CA TYR A 42 -0.73 21.75 22.50
C TYR A 42 -0.97 22.15 21.05
N CYS A 43 -2.07 22.81 20.74
CA CYS A 43 -2.36 23.25 19.39
C CYS A 43 -1.62 24.58 19.11
N ASP A 44 -0.72 24.58 18.12
CA ASP A 44 0.01 25.78 17.67
C ASP A 44 -0.85 26.73 16.83
N GLY A 45 -1.96 26.23 16.23
CA GLY A 45 -2.83 27.01 15.37
C GLY A 45 -2.37 27.13 13.90
N PHE A 46 -1.32 26.39 13.48
CA PHE A 46 -0.87 26.40 12.08
C PHE A 46 -1.82 25.66 11.14
N GLY A 47 -2.43 24.56 11.60
CA GLY A 47 -3.48 23.87 10.86
C GLY A 47 -3.01 22.83 9.86
N ASP A 48 -1.84 22.24 10.04
CA ASP A 48 -1.28 21.13 9.23
C ASP A 48 -2.24 19.93 9.16
N CYS A 49 -3.13 19.80 10.15
CA CYS A 49 -4.17 18.78 10.19
C CYS A 49 -5.35 19.01 9.24
N LEU A 50 -5.57 20.27 8.73
CA LEU A 50 -6.74 20.59 7.90
C LEU A 50 -6.71 19.94 6.52
N PRO A 51 -5.57 20.01 5.75
CA PRO A 51 -5.52 19.43 4.40
C PRO A 51 -5.69 17.91 4.40
N GLY A 52 -5.36 17.26 5.52
CA GLY A 52 -5.44 15.80 5.68
C GLY A 52 -6.85 15.29 6.00
N CYS A 53 -7.84 16.16 6.23
CA CYS A 53 -9.17 15.73 6.61
C CYS A 53 -10.06 15.47 5.38
N PRO A 54 -10.39 14.19 5.04
CA PRO A 54 -11.15 13.86 3.84
C PRO A 54 -12.63 14.30 3.92
N THR A 55 -13.14 14.57 5.12
CA THR A 55 -14.54 14.96 5.34
C THR A 55 -14.72 16.45 5.62
N GLY A 56 -13.60 17.22 5.65
CA GLY A 56 -13.66 18.64 5.99
C GLY A 56 -14.18 18.92 7.41
N ALA A 57 -14.03 17.96 8.33
CA ALA A 57 -14.52 18.09 9.71
C ALA A 57 -13.68 19.07 10.56
N ILE A 58 -12.51 19.52 10.08
CA ILE A 58 -11.61 20.37 10.84
C ILE A 58 -11.67 21.80 10.31
N THR A 59 -11.89 22.75 11.19
CA THR A 59 -11.95 24.17 10.88
C THR A 59 -11.17 24.96 11.93
N PHE A 60 -10.88 26.23 11.62
CA PHE A 60 -10.38 27.16 12.63
C PHE A 60 -11.51 27.85 13.37
N THR A 61 -11.32 28.07 14.66
CA THR A 61 -12.16 28.94 15.48
C THR A 61 -11.31 29.87 16.31
N GLU A 62 -11.78 31.08 16.51
CA GLU A 62 -11.20 32.01 17.47
C GLU A 62 -12.00 31.93 18.76
N ARG A 63 -11.35 31.49 19.82
CA ARG A 63 -11.96 31.39 21.16
C ARG A 63 -10.92 31.59 22.26
N GLU A 64 -11.40 31.77 23.46
CA GLU A 64 -10.53 31.75 24.61
C GLU A 64 -9.93 30.38 24.80
N ALA A 65 -8.61 30.29 24.77
CA ALA A 65 -7.85 29.08 24.94
C ALA A 65 -6.53 29.36 25.67
N ALA A 66 -5.98 28.31 26.29
CA ALA A 66 -4.67 28.37 26.91
C ALA A 66 -3.60 28.74 25.89
N ALA A 67 -2.56 29.49 26.30
CA ALA A 67 -1.43 29.78 25.42
C ALA A 67 -0.74 28.49 24.97
N TYR A 68 -0.18 28.50 23.76
CA TYR A 68 0.64 27.39 23.29
C TYR A 68 1.86 27.19 24.18
N ASP A 69 2.06 25.97 24.63
CA ASP A 69 3.14 25.56 25.53
C ASP A 69 4.06 24.55 24.83
N GLU A 70 5.09 25.07 24.18
CA GLU A 70 6.09 24.27 23.49
C GLU A 70 6.80 23.29 24.43
N GLN A 71 7.04 23.70 25.67
CA GLN A 71 7.74 22.90 26.64
C GLN A 71 6.91 21.69 27.08
N ALA A 72 5.62 21.89 27.32
CA ALA A 72 4.68 20.81 27.61
C ALA A 72 4.51 19.83 26.43
N VAL A 73 4.57 20.33 25.20
CA VAL A 73 4.55 19.50 23.98
C VAL A 73 5.80 18.63 23.90
N LEU A 74 7.00 19.20 24.12
CA LEU A 74 8.26 18.46 24.12
C LEU A 74 8.30 17.38 25.21
N GLU A 75 7.84 17.69 26.42
CA GLU A 75 7.72 16.72 27.51
C GLU A 75 6.77 15.58 27.17
N ASN A 76 5.63 15.88 26.54
CA ASN A 76 4.67 14.86 26.10
C ASN A 76 5.25 13.95 25.02
N LYS A 77 5.99 14.51 24.07
CA LYS A 77 6.72 13.75 23.05
C LYS A 77 7.75 12.81 23.69
N GLN A 78 8.52 13.31 24.66
CA GLN A 78 9.49 12.51 25.42
C GLN A 78 8.81 11.41 26.27
N LYS A 79 7.73 11.72 26.97
CA LYS A 79 6.96 10.74 27.74
C LYS A 79 6.37 9.66 26.85
N LYS A 80 5.83 10.02 25.67
CA LYS A 80 5.35 9.04 24.68
C LYS A 80 6.47 8.17 24.12
N ALA A 81 7.65 8.75 23.87
CA ALA A 81 8.82 8.00 23.43
C ALA A 81 9.36 7.06 24.53
N ALA A 82 9.41 7.51 25.79
CA ALA A 82 9.85 6.72 26.93
C ALA A 82 8.83 5.61 27.27
N ALA A 83 7.52 5.89 27.20
CA ALA A 83 6.49 4.89 27.38
C ALA A 83 6.52 3.81 26.27
N ALA A 84 6.85 4.20 25.04
CA ALA A 84 7.08 3.26 23.95
C ALA A 84 8.31 2.38 24.19
N GLN A 85 9.34 2.89 24.87
CA GLN A 85 10.53 2.11 25.23
C GLN A 85 10.33 1.21 26.45
N GLN A 86 9.49 1.61 27.42
CA GLN A 86 9.21 0.80 28.63
C GLN A 86 8.19 -0.32 28.38
N GLN A 87 7.41 -0.27 27.31
CA GLN A 87 6.50 -1.34 26.90
C GLN A 87 7.11 -2.36 25.94
N ALA A 88 8.43 -2.32 25.75
CA ALA A 88 9.17 -3.31 24.97
C ALA A 88 9.39 -4.63 25.76
N GLN A 89 8.31 -5.28 26.18
CA GLN A 89 8.22 -6.72 26.20
C GLN A 89 7.70 -7.15 24.82
N PRO A 90 8.12 -8.31 24.26
CA PRO A 90 7.85 -8.65 22.86
C PRO A 90 6.41 -9.09 22.63
N ALA A 91 5.46 -8.19 22.83
CA ALA A 91 4.17 -8.25 22.18
C ALA A 91 4.34 -7.49 20.85
N ALA A 92 4.08 -8.17 19.74
CA ALA A 92 4.16 -7.59 18.41
C ALA A 92 3.51 -6.19 18.39
N PRO A 93 4.20 -5.14 17.90
CA PRO A 93 3.66 -3.81 17.89
C PRO A 93 2.34 -3.83 17.10
N ALA A 94 1.25 -3.40 17.73
CA ALA A 94 0.00 -3.12 17.06
C ALA A 94 0.23 -1.91 16.14
N PHE A 95 0.74 -2.17 14.96
CA PHE A 95 0.98 -1.17 13.94
C PHE A 95 -0.35 -0.85 13.27
N HIS A 96 -0.89 0.33 13.54
CA HIS A 96 -2.11 0.84 12.90
C HIS A 96 -1.85 1.34 11.46
N GLY A 97 -0.98 0.64 10.73
CA GLY A 97 -0.70 0.91 9.32
C GLY A 97 -1.52 0.00 8.41
N CYS A 98 -1.57 0.36 7.12
CA CYS A 98 -2.11 -0.53 6.09
C CYS A 98 -1.41 -1.90 6.19
N PRO A 99 -2.13 -3.04 6.18
CA PRO A 99 -1.54 -4.38 6.28
C PRO A 99 -0.37 -4.64 5.32
N GLY A 100 -0.39 -4.00 4.15
CA GLY A 100 0.72 -4.08 3.18
C GLY A 100 1.98 -3.29 3.55
N SER A 101 1.96 -2.50 4.63
CA SER A 101 3.11 -1.76 5.16
C SER A 101 3.60 -2.30 6.51
N MET A 102 2.97 -3.35 7.02
CA MET A 102 3.37 -3.96 8.29
C MET A 102 4.73 -4.63 8.16
N MET A 103 5.63 -4.31 9.09
CA MET A 103 6.93 -4.97 9.18
C MET A 103 6.74 -6.42 9.67
N LYS A 104 7.24 -7.38 8.90
CA LYS A 104 7.28 -8.80 9.25
C LYS A 104 8.71 -9.29 9.11
N GLN A 105 9.21 -10.01 10.09
CA GLN A 105 10.49 -10.70 10.04
C GLN A 105 10.25 -12.21 9.99
N PHE A 106 10.82 -12.87 8.99
CA PHE A 106 10.72 -14.31 8.82
C PHE A 106 12.02 -14.96 9.31
N GLN A 107 11.90 -15.92 10.22
CA GLN A 107 13.00 -16.82 10.54
C GLN A 107 13.00 -17.97 9.53
N ARG A 108 14.06 -18.08 8.74
CA ARG A 108 14.26 -19.18 7.79
C ARG A 108 15.40 -20.04 8.29
N GLU A 109 15.18 -21.33 8.38
CA GLU A 109 16.27 -22.28 8.63
C GLU A 109 17.26 -22.20 7.46
N GLN A 110 18.53 -21.96 7.80
CA GLN A 110 19.60 -22.02 6.82
C GLN A 110 19.85 -23.49 6.52
N THR A 111 19.18 -24.03 5.51
CA THR A 111 19.55 -25.34 4.97
C THR A 111 20.94 -25.22 4.36
N ALA A 112 21.82 -26.18 4.70
CA ALA A 112 23.14 -26.26 4.09
C ALA A 112 23.01 -26.20 2.55
N PRO A 113 23.93 -25.53 1.83
CA PRO A 113 23.86 -25.46 0.39
C PRO A 113 23.81 -26.86 -0.19
N ALA A 114 22.74 -27.17 -0.91
CA ALA A 114 22.62 -28.43 -1.63
C ALA A 114 23.79 -28.53 -2.62
N ALA A 115 24.47 -29.65 -2.62
CA ALA A 115 25.56 -29.89 -3.54
C ALA A 115 25.10 -29.68 -4.98
N ALA A 116 25.80 -28.78 -5.71
CA ALA A 116 25.58 -28.42 -7.11
C ALA A 116 24.14 -27.89 -7.43
N ALA A 117 23.75 -26.73 -6.86
CA ALA A 117 22.61 -26.01 -7.37
C ALA A 117 22.89 -25.56 -8.81
N VAL A 118 22.13 -26.07 -9.78
CA VAL A 118 22.17 -25.58 -11.16
C VAL A 118 21.74 -24.10 -11.11
N PRO A 119 22.53 -23.15 -11.68
CA PRO A 119 22.16 -21.75 -11.70
C PRO A 119 20.76 -21.59 -12.34
N MET A 120 19.83 -21.01 -11.61
CA MET A 120 18.50 -20.70 -12.17
C MET A 120 18.66 -19.61 -13.23
N GLN A 121 18.18 -19.88 -14.44
CA GLN A 121 18.22 -18.92 -15.54
C GLN A 121 16.96 -18.04 -15.50
N SER A 122 17.14 -16.73 -15.77
CA SER A 122 15.99 -15.82 -15.91
C SER A 122 15.08 -16.26 -17.05
N GLN A 123 13.77 -16.30 -16.77
CA GLN A 123 12.72 -16.61 -17.75
C GLN A 123 12.04 -15.34 -18.28
N LEU A 124 12.56 -14.15 -17.97
CA LEU A 124 12.06 -12.89 -18.54
C LEU A 124 12.37 -12.86 -20.04
N ALA A 125 11.32 -12.78 -20.86
CA ALA A 125 11.41 -12.90 -22.30
C ALA A 125 11.39 -11.57 -23.06
N GLN A 126 11.10 -10.45 -22.36
CA GLN A 126 11.02 -9.13 -22.99
C GLN A 126 11.46 -8.00 -22.05
N TRP A 127 11.71 -6.85 -22.65
CA TRP A 127 12.00 -5.59 -21.96
C TRP A 127 11.34 -4.42 -22.71
N PRO A 128 10.77 -3.41 -22.05
CA PRO A 128 10.61 -3.26 -20.60
C PRO A 128 9.54 -4.20 -20.00
N CYS A 129 9.53 -4.38 -18.66
CA CYS A 129 8.55 -5.20 -17.98
C CYS A 129 7.56 -4.39 -17.12
N GLN A 130 7.85 -3.12 -16.79
CA GLN A 130 6.92 -2.28 -16.03
C GLN A 130 5.69 -1.88 -16.86
N ILE A 131 4.48 -2.08 -16.30
CA ILE A 131 3.22 -1.74 -16.98
C ILE A 131 3.24 -0.30 -17.51
N LYS A 132 3.76 0.64 -16.74
CA LYS A 132 3.86 2.06 -17.15
C LYS A 132 4.77 2.27 -18.37
N LEU A 133 5.77 1.42 -18.57
CA LEU A 133 6.82 1.60 -19.58
C LEU A 133 6.59 0.78 -20.85
N VAL A 134 5.89 -0.36 -20.77
CA VAL A 134 5.68 -1.21 -21.95
C VAL A 134 4.88 -0.46 -23.03
N PRO A 135 5.24 -0.53 -24.31
CA PRO A 135 4.42 -0.03 -25.40
C PRO A 135 3.14 -0.86 -25.53
N VAL A 136 2.00 -0.22 -25.83
CA VAL A 136 0.70 -0.90 -25.95
C VAL A 136 0.70 -1.95 -27.08
N ASN A 137 1.34 -1.65 -28.21
CA ASN A 137 1.35 -2.48 -29.41
C ASN A 137 2.72 -3.15 -29.63
N ALA A 138 3.35 -3.64 -28.56
CA ALA A 138 4.64 -4.32 -28.72
C ALA A 138 4.47 -5.69 -29.37
N PRO A 139 5.35 -6.07 -30.32
CA PRO A 139 5.22 -7.33 -31.07
C PRO A 139 5.22 -8.59 -30.19
N TYR A 140 5.83 -8.52 -29.00
CA TYR A 140 5.87 -9.67 -28.08
C TYR A 140 4.53 -9.96 -27.41
N PHE A 141 3.52 -9.08 -27.55
CA PHE A 141 2.16 -9.34 -27.04
C PHE A 141 1.35 -10.22 -28.00
N ASP A 142 1.72 -10.31 -29.26
CA ASP A 142 0.98 -11.10 -30.25
C ASP A 142 1.13 -12.59 -29.95
N GLY A 143 0.00 -13.28 -29.78
CA GLY A 143 -0.05 -14.69 -29.38
C GLY A 143 0.41 -14.97 -27.94
N ALA A 144 0.57 -13.96 -27.09
CA ALA A 144 1.16 -14.11 -25.77
C ALA A 144 0.20 -14.70 -24.73
N LYS A 145 0.77 -15.48 -23.81
CA LYS A 145 0.21 -15.68 -22.48
C LYS A 145 0.73 -14.52 -21.60
N LEU A 146 -0.17 -13.68 -21.14
CA LEU A 146 0.17 -12.47 -20.38
C LEU A 146 0.20 -12.77 -18.89
N LEU A 147 1.32 -12.46 -18.25
CA LEU A 147 1.50 -12.50 -16.80
C LEU A 147 1.52 -11.07 -16.26
N ILE A 148 0.55 -10.72 -15.43
CA ILE A 148 0.46 -9.43 -14.73
C ILE A 148 0.82 -9.67 -13.27
N ALA A 149 1.99 -9.24 -12.82
CA ALA A 149 2.49 -9.55 -11.50
C ALA A 149 2.69 -8.30 -10.64
N ALA A 150 2.29 -8.38 -9.38
CA ALA A 150 2.66 -7.35 -8.41
C ALA A 150 4.17 -7.39 -8.16
N ASP A 151 4.82 -6.23 -8.05
CA ASP A 151 6.28 -6.11 -7.90
C ASP A 151 6.84 -6.99 -6.77
N CYS A 152 6.10 -7.12 -5.66
CA CYS A 152 6.54 -7.90 -4.51
C CYS A 152 6.53 -9.41 -4.74
N THR A 153 5.80 -9.94 -5.72
CA THR A 153 5.65 -11.39 -5.93
C THR A 153 6.96 -12.06 -6.30
N ALA A 154 7.80 -11.38 -7.09
CA ALA A 154 9.11 -11.89 -7.48
C ALA A 154 10.09 -12.03 -6.30
N TYR A 155 9.92 -11.22 -5.28
CA TYR A 155 10.75 -11.27 -4.06
C TYR A 155 10.20 -12.23 -3.01
N ALA A 156 8.87 -12.41 -2.98
CA ALA A 156 8.23 -13.29 -2.02
C ALA A 156 8.31 -14.77 -2.44
N TYR A 157 8.06 -15.07 -3.72
CA TYR A 157 7.99 -16.43 -4.23
C TYR A 157 9.24 -16.82 -5.01
N ALA A 158 10.07 -17.71 -4.42
CA ALA A 158 11.39 -18.05 -4.96
C ALA A 158 11.33 -18.71 -6.35
N ASN A 159 10.29 -19.51 -6.67
CA ASN A 159 10.20 -20.28 -7.92
C ASN A 159 9.44 -19.54 -9.04
N ILE A 160 9.31 -18.22 -8.96
CA ILE A 160 8.49 -17.43 -9.88
C ILE A 160 8.90 -17.56 -11.34
N HIS A 161 10.21 -17.62 -11.62
CA HIS A 161 10.72 -17.74 -12.98
C HIS A 161 10.28 -19.04 -13.64
N GLU A 162 10.43 -20.17 -12.96
CA GLU A 162 10.14 -21.48 -13.51
C GLU A 162 8.64 -21.77 -13.59
N GLU A 163 7.89 -21.35 -12.61
CA GLU A 163 6.48 -21.72 -12.50
C GLU A 163 5.53 -20.76 -13.20
N PHE A 164 5.85 -19.47 -13.21
CA PHE A 164 4.95 -18.45 -13.74
C PHE A 164 5.49 -17.65 -14.90
N MET A 165 6.79 -17.32 -14.92
CA MET A 165 7.34 -16.48 -16.00
C MET A 165 7.65 -17.26 -17.27
N ARG A 166 8.02 -18.54 -17.14
CA ARG A 166 8.36 -19.37 -18.29
C ARG A 166 7.23 -19.42 -19.29
N GLY A 167 7.53 -18.99 -20.54
CA GLY A 167 6.55 -18.99 -21.63
C GLY A 167 5.46 -17.92 -21.53
N HIS A 168 5.63 -16.95 -20.65
CA HIS A 168 4.75 -15.79 -20.52
C HIS A 168 5.47 -14.49 -20.87
N VAL A 169 4.70 -13.54 -21.39
CA VAL A 169 5.10 -12.13 -21.43
C VAL A 169 4.73 -11.54 -20.07
N THR A 170 5.73 -11.08 -19.33
CA THR A 170 5.56 -10.65 -17.94
C THR A 170 5.56 -9.15 -17.83
N ILE A 171 4.49 -8.57 -17.29
CA ILE A 171 4.42 -7.15 -16.95
C ILE A 171 4.17 -6.99 -15.45
N ILE A 172 4.82 -6.00 -14.84
CA ILE A 172 4.80 -5.82 -13.39
C ILE A 172 4.35 -4.41 -13.01
N GLY A 173 3.85 -4.26 -11.79
CA GLY A 173 3.52 -2.95 -11.24
C GLY A 173 3.03 -3.00 -9.79
N CYS A 174 3.04 -1.83 -9.15
CA CYS A 174 2.51 -1.64 -7.81
C CYS A 174 1.51 -0.48 -7.79
N PRO A 175 0.20 -0.72 -7.72
CA PRO A 175 -0.79 0.34 -7.76
C PRO A 175 -0.66 1.32 -6.58
N LYS A 176 -0.10 0.87 -5.46
CA LYS A 176 0.16 1.71 -4.29
C LYS A 176 1.32 2.70 -4.51
N LEU A 177 2.43 2.24 -5.09
CA LEU A 177 3.62 3.06 -5.31
C LEU A 177 3.48 3.94 -6.54
N ASP A 178 2.90 3.40 -7.60
CA ASP A 178 2.73 4.12 -8.86
C ASP A 178 1.58 5.15 -8.81
N ALA A 179 0.68 5.03 -7.85
CA ALA A 179 -0.49 5.90 -7.65
C ALA A 179 -1.32 6.08 -8.93
N VAL A 180 -1.44 5.03 -9.75
CA VAL A 180 -2.18 5.03 -11.03
C VAL A 180 -3.18 3.88 -11.10
N ASP A 181 -4.22 4.05 -11.89
CA ASP A 181 -5.08 2.96 -12.33
C ASP A 181 -4.52 2.36 -13.63
N TYR A 182 -4.15 1.10 -13.58
CA TYR A 182 -3.63 0.38 -14.75
C TYR A 182 -4.71 -0.09 -15.72
N SER A 183 -6.01 0.01 -15.36
CA SER A 183 -7.10 -0.57 -16.13
C SER A 183 -7.17 -0.04 -17.57
N GLU A 184 -6.92 1.24 -17.79
CA GLU A 184 -6.92 1.84 -19.12
C GLU A 184 -5.83 1.22 -20.00
N LYS A 185 -4.58 1.27 -19.54
CA LYS A 185 -3.44 0.76 -20.30
C LYS A 185 -3.52 -0.75 -20.53
N LEU A 186 -3.94 -1.52 -19.53
CA LEU A 186 -4.16 -2.95 -19.66
C LEU A 186 -5.28 -3.25 -20.65
N THR A 187 -6.35 -2.45 -20.66
CA THR A 187 -7.44 -2.56 -21.65
C THR A 187 -6.91 -2.39 -23.07
N GLU A 188 -6.08 -1.38 -23.29
CA GLU A 188 -5.49 -1.13 -24.62
C GLU A 188 -4.56 -2.27 -25.05
N ILE A 189 -3.70 -2.76 -24.13
CA ILE A 189 -2.83 -3.92 -24.42
C ILE A 189 -3.68 -5.14 -24.81
N ILE A 190 -4.68 -5.47 -24.01
CA ILE A 190 -5.51 -6.66 -24.24
C ILE A 190 -6.35 -6.50 -25.53
N ARG A 191 -6.90 -5.31 -25.77
CA ARG A 191 -7.76 -5.04 -26.94
C ARG A 191 -6.98 -5.11 -28.25
N ASN A 192 -5.79 -4.55 -28.28
CA ASN A 192 -5.04 -4.34 -29.51
C ASN A 192 -4.13 -5.51 -29.90
N ASN A 193 -3.93 -6.51 -29.04
CA ASN A 193 -3.03 -7.63 -29.28
C ASN A 193 -3.75 -8.97 -29.12
N ASP A 194 -3.24 -10.02 -29.77
CA ASP A 194 -3.78 -11.39 -29.64
C ASP A 194 -3.29 -12.06 -28.35
N ILE A 195 -3.91 -11.70 -27.21
CA ILE A 195 -3.60 -12.30 -25.91
C ILE A 195 -4.36 -13.61 -25.74
N LYS A 196 -3.65 -14.71 -25.49
CA LYS A 196 -4.22 -16.06 -25.34
C LYS A 196 -4.76 -16.33 -23.94
N SER A 197 -4.10 -15.84 -22.92
CA SER A 197 -4.53 -15.99 -21.53
C SER A 197 -3.94 -14.88 -20.66
N VAL A 198 -4.58 -14.61 -19.52
CA VAL A 198 -4.09 -13.66 -18.52
C VAL A 198 -3.95 -14.35 -17.18
N THR A 199 -2.78 -14.29 -16.58
CA THR A 199 -2.53 -14.72 -15.20
C THR A 199 -2.14 -13.51 -14.36
N VAL A 200 -2.83 -13.32 -13.23
CA VAL A 200 -2.55 -12.23 -12.30
C VAL A 200 -1.88 -12.80 -11.05
N LEU A 201 -0.69 -12.30 -10.72
CA LEU A 201 -0.01 -12.65 -9.47
C LEU A 201 -0.12 -11.48 -8.49
N ARG A 202 -0.65 -11.75 -7.31
CA ARG A 202 -0.80 -10.74 -6.26
C ARG A 202 -0.33 -11.25 -4.91
N MET A 203 -0.02 -10.32 -4.02
CA MET A 203 0.19 -10.62 -2.61
C MET A 203 -1.15 -10.60 -1.84
N GLU A 204 -1.21 -11.28 -0.72
CA GLU A 204 -2.35 -11.30 0.23
C GLU A 204 -2.73 -9.91 0.76
N VAL A 205 -1.84 -8.94 0.64
CA VAL A 205 -2.01 -7.59 1.20
C VAL A 205 -3.03 -6.76 0.40
N PRO A 206 -3.85 -5.93 1.06
CA PRO A 206 -4.95 -5.20 0.41
C PRO A 206 -4.53 -4.31 -0.75
N CYS A 207 -3.33 -3.72 -0.71
CA CYS A 207 -2.85 -2.85 -1.78
C CYS A 207 -2.71 -3.57 -3.14
N CYS A 208 -2.49 -4.90 -3.15
CA CYS A 208 -2.43 -5.68 -4.38
C CYS A 208 -3.82 -5.96 -5.00
N GLY A 209 -4.91 -5.74 -4.26
CA GLY A 209 -6.27 -5.84 -4.82
C GLY A 209 -6.53 -4.85 -5.95
N GLY A 210 -5.84 -3.70 -5.96
CA GLY A 210 -5.91 -2.73 -7.06
C GLY A 210 -5.38 -3.27 -8.39
N LEU A 211 -4.33 -4.10 -8.37
CA LEU A 211 -3.79 -4.73 -9.59
C LEU A 211 -4.75 -5.78 -10.16
N GLU A 212 -5.31 -6.62 -9.31
CA GLU A 212 -6.34 -7.58 -9.69
C GLU A 212 -7.57 -6.89 -10.27
N HIS A 213 -8.07 -5.86 -9.58
CA HIS A 213 -9.21 -5.07 -10.04
C HIS A 213 -8.95 -4.45 -11.41
N ALA A 214 -7.78 -3.87 -11.62
CA ALA A 214 -7.40 -3.27 -12.90
C ALA A 214 -7.34 -4.31 -14.03
N ALA A 215 -6.78 -5.51 -13.77
CA ALA A 215 -6.73 -6.59 -14.75
C ALA A 215 -8.12 -7.11 -15.12
N ILE A 216 -9.00 -7.33 -14.14
CA ILE A 216 -10.38 -7.77 -14.37
C ILE A 216 -11.18 -6.70 -15.13
N THR A 217 -11.01 -5.43 -14.78
CA THR A 217 -11.65 -4.32 -15.49
C THR A 217 -11.16 -4.22 -16.93
N ALA A 218 -9.86 -4.40 -17.15
CA ALA A 218 -9.28 -4.41 -18.49
C ALA A 218 -9.81 -5.56 -19.35
N LEU A 219 -9.93 -6.76 -18.80
CA LEU A 219 -10.53 -7.91 -19.49
C LEU A 219 -11.97 -7.61 -19.92
N LYS A 220 -12.81 -7.08 -19.02
CA LYS A 220 -14.19 -6.69 -19.31
C LYS A 220 -14.26 -5.63 -20.40
N ASN A 221 -13.44 -4.58 -20.30
CA ASN A 221 -13.45 -3.45 -21.21
C ASN A 221 -12.80 -3.75 -22.57
N SER A 222 -11.97 -4.80 -22.67
CA SER A 222 -11.35 -5.20 -23.94
C SER A 222 -12.35 -5.69 -24.98
N GLY A 223 -13.50 -6.20 -24.54
CA GLY A 223 -14.51 -6.84 -25.40
C GLY A 223 -14.11 -8.23 -25.89
N LYS A 224 -13.01 -8.80 -25.37
CA LYS A 224 -12.51 -10.14 -25.73
C LYS A 224 -12.85 -11.16 -24.64
N PHE A 225 -13.13 -12.38 -25.07
CA PHE A 225 -13.27 -13.51 -24.14
C PHE A 225 -11.95 -14.25 -24.02
N ILE A 226 -11.20 -13.96 -22.97
CA ILE A 226 -9.85 -14.49 -22.72
C ILE A 226 -9.86 -15.24 -21.38
N PRO A 227 -9.39 -16.50 -21.32
CA PRO A 227 -9.27 -17.21 -20.06
C PRO A 227 -8.28 -16.51 -19.13
N TRP A 228 -8.64 -16.41 -17.87
CA TRP A 228 -7.81 -15.75 -16.86
C TRP A 228 -7.90 -16.44 -15.50
N ASN A 229 -6.85 -16.28 -14.70
CA ASN A 229 -6.80 -16.73 -13.31
C ASN A 229 -6.02 -15.75 -12.45
N VAL A 230 -6.22 -15.83 -11.13
CA VAL A 230 -5.51 -15.05 -10.12
C VAL A 230 -4.81 -16.01 -9.18
N VAL A 231 -3.54 -15.74 -8.87
CA VAL A 231 -2.77 -16.49 -7.89
C VAL A 231 -2.37 -15.54 -6.77
N THR A 232 -2.70 -15.90 -5.54
CA THR A 232 -2.41 -15.10 -4.34
C THR A 232 -1.27 -15.72 -3.55
N PHE A 233 -0.26 -14.90 -3.25
CA PHE A 233 0.89 -15.27 -2.42
C PHE A 233 0.80 -14.65 -1.04
N SER A 234 1.17 -15.43 -0.02
CA SER A 234 1.44 -14.90 1.31
C SER A 234 2.76 -14.10 1.33
N THR A 235 2.91 -13.23 2.30
CA THR A 235 4.13 -12.44 2.46
C THR A 235 5.38 -13.29 2.75
N ASP A 236 5.22 -14.51 3.25
CA ASP A 236 6.30 -15.48 3.48
C ASP A 236 6.58 -16.41 2.27
N GLY A 237 5.86 -16.22 1.15
CA GLY A 237 6.13 -16.86 -0.13
C GLY A 237 5.41 -18.20 -0.35
N ARG A 238 4.24 -18.41 0.26
CA ARG A 238 3.37 -19.57 -0.03
C ARG A 238 2.25 -19.17 -0.99
N ILE A 239 1.83 -20.10 -1.83
CA ILE A 239 0.61 -19.92 -2.63
C ILE A 239 -0.58 -20.17 -1.70
N LEU A 240 -1.48 -19.20 -1.59
CA LEU A 240 -2.69 -19.26 -0.78
C LEU A 240 -3.90 -19.69 -1.60
N ASP A 241 -3.99 -19.20 -2.84
CA ASP A 241 -5.09 -19.47 -3.77
C ASP A 241 -4.56 -19.46 -5.22
N ARG A 242 -5.20 -20.29 -6.11
CA ARG A 242 -4.73 -20.50 -7.49
C ARG A 242 -5.88 -20.67 -8.47
#